data_fe3ac46a83f6e3c5fd0c487cd5dc217c
#
_entry.id   fe3ac46a83f6e3c5fd0c487cd5dc217c
#
_cell.length_a   1.000
_cell.length_b   1.000
_cell.length_c   1.000
_cell.angle_alpha   90.00
_cell.angle_beta   90.00
_cell.angle_gamma   90.00
#
_symmetry.space_group_name_H-M   'P 1'
#
loop_
_entity.id
_entity.type
_entity.pdbx_description
1 polymer ?
#
loop_
_entity_poly.entity_id
_entity_poly.type
_entity_poly.pdbx_seq_one_letter_code
_entity_poly.pdbx_strand_id
1 'polypeptide(L)'
;REKKLSQGSKKLLEEAIKDLEIMCYNKAASASYFAVRMLAEEILRVLGESIPRRDDKLANAIKNKGLVREAAAMAILYSLRKKADYEAMVGREEAELAVKLSIEVCRSLEEFLNRIKGFKT
;
A
#
# COMPACT_ATOMS: atom_id res chain seq x y z
N ARG A 1 -11.19 11.52 11.22
CA ARG A 1 -10.30 11.85 10.09
C ARG A 1 -9.28 10.78 9.86
N GLU A 2 -8.63 10.36 10.94
CA GLU A 2 -7.66 9.29 10.87
C GLU A 2 -8.32 7.99 10.45
N LYS A 3 -9.53 7.75 10.98
CA LYS A 3 -10.36 6.64 10.54
C LYS A 3 -10.66 6.71 9.04
N LYS A 4 -10.84 7.93 8.55
CA LYS A 4 -11.16 8.14 7.14
C LYS A 4 -10.06 7.62 6.21
N LEU A 5 -8.79 7.86 6.58
CA LEU A 5 -7.67 7.38 5.78
C LEU A 5 -7.51 5.87 5.86
N SER A 6 -7.66 5.30 7.07
CA SER A 6 -7.66 3.85 7.24
C SER A 6 -8.80 3.21 6.45
N GLN A 7 -9.98 3.86 6.45
CA GLN A 7 -11.13 3.39 5.69
C GLN A 7 -10.87 3.46 4.19
N GLY A 8 -10.17 4.50 3.72
CA GLY A 8 -9.82 4.62 2.31
C GLY A 8 -8.92 3.49 1.84
N SER A 9 -7.89 3.18 2.62
CA SER A 9 -7.00 2.07 2.33
C SER A 9 -7.76 0.75 2.32
N LYS A 10 -8.61 0.54 3.33
CA LYS A 10 -9.43 -0.67 3.43
C LYS A 10 -10.35 -0.82 2.24
N LYS A 11 -10.98 0.29 1.81
CA LYS A 11 -11.86 0.26 0.66
C LYS A 11 -11.12 -0.09 -0.61
N LEU A 12 -9.94 0.49 -0.82
CA LEU A 12 -9.12 0.14 -1.98
C LEU A 12 -8.74 -1.33 -1.98
N LEU A 13 -8.45 -1.88 -0.81
CA LEU A 13 -8.10 -3.28 -0.69
C LEU A 13 -9.29 -4.16 -1.04
N GLU A 14 -10.49 -3.79 -0.58
CA GLU A 14 -11.72 -4.50 -0.93
C GLU A 14 -11.96 -4.46 -2.44
N GLU A 15 -11.72 -3.31 -3.05
CA GLU A 15 -11.85 -3.18 -4.51
C GLU A 15 -10.84 -4.05 -5.23
N ALA A 16 -9.60 -4.11 -4.73
CA ALA A 16 -8.58 -4.96 -5.32
C ALA A 16 -8.99 -6.42 -5.31
N ILE A 17 -9.57 -6.88 -4.19
CA ILE A 17 -10.05 -8.25 -4.06
C ILE A 17 -11.16 -8.54 -5.07
N LYS A 18 -12.11 -7.60 -5.20
CA LYS A 18 -13.20 -7.75 -6.16
C LYS A 18 -12.70 -7.73 -7.60
N ASP A 19 -11.75 -6.82 -7.90
CA ASP A 19 -11.14 -6.76 -9.22
C ASP A 19 -10.48 -8.08 -9.58
N LEU A 20 -9.82 -8.71 -8.60
CA LEU A 20 -9.19 -10.00 -8.81
C LEU A 20 -10.24 -11.07 -9.13
N GLU A 21 -11.35 -11.07 -8.41
CA GLU A 21 -12.44 -12.06 -8.60
C GLU A 21 -13.03 -11.97 -10.00
N ILE A 22 -13.15 -10.77 -10.54
CA ILE A 22 -13.74 -10.59 -11.88
C ILE A 22 -12.65 -10.48 -12.96
N MET A 23 -11.43 -10.90 -12.63
CA MET A 23 -10.31 -10.98 -13.57
C MET A 23 -9.87 -9.64 -14.12
N CYS A 24 -10.08 -8.55 -13.39
CA CYS A 24 -9.56 -7.23 -13.73
C CYS A 24 -8.18 -7.08 -13.10
N TYR A 25 -7.20 -7.79 -13.67
CA TYR A 25 -5.89 -7.95 -13.03
C TYR A 25 -5.10 -6.65 -12.95
N ASN A 26 -5.16 -5.80 -13.97
CA ASN A 26 -4.45 -4.52 -13.93
C ASN A 26 -5.01 -3.63 -12.83
N LYS A 27 -6.33 -3.58 -12.70
CA LYS A 27 -6.97 -2.78 -11.66
C LYS A 27 -6.66 -3.33 -10.27
N ALA A 28 -6.64 -4.66 -10.13
CA ALA A 28 -6.31 -5.29 -8.86
C ALA A 28 -4.90 -4.91 -8.41
N ALA A 29 -3.93 -4.94 -9.31
CA ALA A 29 -2.56 -4.58 -8.99
C ALA A 29 -2.44 -3.11 -8.60
N SER A 30 -3.10 -2.24 -9.36
CA SER A 30 -3.04 -0.80 -9.10
C SER A 30 -3.69 -0.45 -7.75
N ALA A 31 -4.88 -0.98 -7.48
CA ALA A 31 -5.57 -0.73 -6.21
C ALA A 31 -4.79 -1.29 -5.02
N SER A 32 -4.14 -2.45 -5.19
CA SER A 32 -3.30 -3.05 -4.16
C SER A 32 -2.17 -2.12 -3.75
N TYR A 33 -1.51 -1.50 -4.73
CA TYR A 33 -0.44 -0.56 -4.44
C TYR A 33 -0.97 0.67 -3.71
N PHE A 34 -2.05 1.26 -4.19
CA PHE A 34 -2.57 2.49 -3.60
C PHE A 34 -3.10 2.30 -2.19
N ALA A 35 -3.62 1.11 -1.87
CA ALA A 35 -4.04 0.81 -0.50
C ALA A 35 -2.85 0.92 0.46
N VAL A 36 -1.70 0.36 0.08
CA VAL A 36 -0.48 0.43 0.89
C VAL A 36 0.04 1.86 0.96
N ARG A 37 0.03 2.56 -0.18
CA ARG A 37 0.54 3.93 -0.24
C ARG A 37 -0.22 4.86 0.71
N MET A 38 -1.54 4.71 0.78
CA MET A 38 -2.34 5.56 1.66
C MET A 38 -1.93 5.40 3.13
N LEU A 39 -1.70 4.16 3.57
CA LEU A 39 -1.25 3.92 4.95
C LEU A 39 0.17 4.44 5.19
N ALA A 40 1.06 4.25 4.21
CA ALA A 40 2.42 4.76 4.33
C ALA A 40 2.43 6.28 4.46
N GLU A 41 1.61 6.96 3.67
CA GLU A 41 1.49 8.42 3.75
C GLU A 41 0.94 8.86 5.10
N GLU A 42 -0.03 8.12 5.62
CA GLU A 42 -0.62 8.45 6.92
C GLU A 42 0.40 8.31 8.05
N ILE A 43 1.23 7.28 8.00
CA ILE A 43 2.30 7.11 8.99
C ILE A 43 3.20 8.34 9.02
N LEU A 44 3.65 8.79 7.85
CA LEU A 44 4.52 9.96 7.79
C LEU A 44 3.80 11.23 8.29
N ARG A 45 2.52 11.35 7.96
CA ARG A 45 1.72 12.50 8.40
C ARG A 45 1.60 12.54 9.92
N VAL A 46 1.32 11.41 10.54
CA VAL A 46 1.21 11.32 12.00
C VAL A 46 2.54 11.64 12.66
N LEU A 47 3.65 11.26 12.04
CA LEU A 47 4.99 11.54 12.56
C LEU A 47 5.46 12.98 12.26
N GLY A 48 4.64 13.75 11.56
CA GLY A 48 4.98 15.14 11.25
C GLY A 48 6.03 15.29 10.16
N GLU A 49 6.19 14.26 9.33
CA GLU A 49 7.18 14.28 8.26
C GLU A 49 6.54 14.58 6.92
N SER A 50 7.31 15.19 6.03
CA SER A 50 6.82 15.47 4.69
C SER A 50 6.66 14.18 3.91
N ILE A 51 5.68 14.17 3.01
CA ILE A 51 5.35 12.98 2.22
C ILE A 51 6.02 13.12 0.84
N PRO A 52 6.96 12.22 0.50
CA PRO A 52 7.59 12.28 -0.81
C PRO A 52 6.58 11.99 -1.92
N ARG A 53 6.73 12.67 -3.05
CA ARG A 53 5.88 12.41 -4.21
C ARG A 53 6.31 11.15 -4.96
N ARG A 54 7.61 10.91 -5.02
CA ARG A 54 8.13 9.75 -5.73
C ARG A 54 7.94 8.49 -4.90
N ASP A 55 7.53 7.42 -5.57
CA ASP A 55 7.23 6.16 -4.90
C ASP A 55 8.47 5.52 -4.26
N ASP A 56 9.62 5.63 -4.93
CA ASP A 56 10.85 5.09 -4.37
C ASP A 56 11.29 5.85 -3.12
N LYS A 57 11.06 7.16 -3.10
CA LYS A 57 11.38 7.97 -1.92
C LYS A 57 10.44 7.67 -0.76
N LEU A 58 9.17 7.42 -1.08
CA LEU A 58 8.20 7.04 -0.05
C LEU A 58 8.58 5.71 0.58
N ALA A 59 8.91 4.72 -0.24
CA ALA A 59 9.33 3.41 0.27
C ALA A 59 10.59 3.55 1.14
N ASN A 60 11.53 4.40 0.72
CA ASN A 60 12.74 4.61 1.50
C ASN A 60 12.45 5.27 2.84
N ALA A 61 11.50 6.22 2.88
CA ALA A 61 11.09 6.85 4.14
C ALA A 61 10.50 5.82 5.10
N ILE A 62 9.70 4.88 4.59
CA ILE A 62 9.12 3.81 5.38
C ILE A 62 10.23 2.87 5.89
N LYS A 63 11.19 2.55 5.04
CA LYS A 63 12.34 1.73 5.42
C LYS A 63 13.10 2.35 6.59
N ASN A 64 13.26 3.67 6.57
CA ASN A 64 13.99 4.38 7.61
C ASN A 64 13.27 4.37 8.96
N LYS A 65 12.02 3.97 9.00
CA LYS A 65 11.27 3.79 10.25
C LYS A 65 11.44 2.39 10.83
N GLY A 66 12.29 1.57 10.22
CA GLY A 66 12.48 0.19 10.64
C GLY A 66 11.54 -0.78 9.95
N LEU A 67 10.70 -0.29 9.06
CA LEU A 67 9.71 -1.12 8.35
C LEU A 67 10.33 -1.64 7.05
N VAL A 68 11.38 -2.45 7.18
CA VAL A 68 12.19 -2.90 6.05
C VAL A 68 11.43 -3.84 5.13
N ARG A 69 10.70 -4.80 5.71
CA ARG A 69 9.92 -5.76 4.93
C ARG A 69 8.80 -5.05 4.18
N GLU A 70 8.15 -4.12 4.86
CA GLU A 70 7.05 -3.35 4.27
C GLU A 70 7.55 -2.50 3.10
N ALA A 71 8.71 -1.89 3.26
CA ALA A 71 9.31 -1.09 2.19
C ALA A 71 9.66 -1.96 0.98
N ALA A 72 10.19 -3.16 1.22
CA ALA A 72 10.52 -4.09 0.14
C ALA A 72 9.26 -4.51 -0.61
N ALA A 73 8.19 -4.79 0.12
CA ALA A 73 6.91 -5.15 -0.49
C ALA A 73 6.33 -3.98 -1.29
N MET A 74 6.50 -2.75 -0.80
CA MET A 74 6.07 -1.57 -1.54
C MET A 74 6.76 -1.46 -2.89
N ALA A 75 8.05 -1.79 -2.93
CA ALA A 75 8.79 -1.75 -4.20
C ALA A 75 8.24 -2.77 -5.20
N ILE A 76 7.89 -3.96 -4.73
CA ILE A 76 7.29 -4.99 -5.58
C ILE A 76 5.92 -4.53 -6.08
N LEU A 77 5.10 -4.01 -5.17
CA LEU A 77 3.76 -3.52 -5.54
C LEU A 77 3.83 -2.38 -6.53
N TYR A 78 4.78 -1.48 -6.34
CA TYR A 78 4.98 -0.37 -7.26
C TYR A 78 5.37 -0.86 -8.65
N SER A 79 6.24 -1.85 -8.72
CA SER A 79 6.64 -2.44 -10.00
C SER A 79 5.43 -3.04 -10.73
N LEU A 80 4.56 -3.75 -9.99
CA LEU A 80 3.36 -4.33 -10.58
C LEU A 80 2.37 -3.26 -11.01
N ARG A 81 2.24 -2.20 -10.22
CA ARG A 81 1.38 -1.08 -10.59
C ARG A 81 1.86 -0.41 -11.88
N LYS A 82 3.17 -0.21 -12.02
CA LYS A 82 3.71 0.36 -13.25
C LYS A 82 3.43 -0.53 -14.45
N LYS A 83 3.60 -1.84 -14.28
CA LYS A 83 3.29 -2.79 -15.34
C LYS A 83 1.81 -2.70 -15.72
N ALA A 84 0.93 -2.58 -14.74
CA ALA A 84 -0.50 -2.45 -14.97
C ALA A 84 -0.85 -1.16 -15.71
N ASP A 85 -0.29 -0.04 -15.26
CA ASP A 85 -0.68 1.28 -15.77
C ASP A 85 -0.07 1.59 -17.12
N TYR A 86 1.17 1.15 -17.38
CA TYR A 86 1.89 1.52 -18.60
C TYR A 86 1.88 0.44 -19.67
N GLU A 87 1.76 -0.83 -19.27
CA GLU A 87 1.78 -1.94 -20.22
C GLU A 87 0.47 -2.70 -20.29
N ALA A 88 -0.38 -2.56 -19.26
CA ALA A 88 -1.66 -3.27 -19.16
C ALA A 88 -1.48 -4.80 -19.28
N MET A 89 -0.38 -5.33 -18.73
CA MET A 89 0.00 -6.72 -18.93
C MET A 89 0.15 -7.52 -17.63
N VAL A 90 -0.54 -7.12 -16.58
CA VAL A 90 -0.51 -7.90 -15.34
C VAL A 90 -1.38 -9.15 -15.53
N GLY A 91 -0.78 -10.32 -15.28
CA GLY A 91 -1.50 -11.57 -15.35
C GLY A 91 -2.11 -11.96 -14.02
N ARG A 92 -2.81 -13.11 -14.02
CA ARG A 92 -3.51 -13.59 -12.82
C ARG A 92 -2.57 -13.77 -11.64
N GLU A 93 -1.44 -14.48 -11.84
CA GLU A 93 -0.55 -14.78 -10.75
C GLU A 93 0.07 -13.52 -10.15
N GLU A 94 0.40 -12.56 -11.00
CA GLU A 94 0.95 -11.29 -10.54
C GLU A 94 -0.10 -10.50 -9.75
N ALA A 95 -1.35 -10.52 -10.21
CA ALA A 95 -2.43 -9.83 -9.51
C ALA A 95 -2.71 -10.51 -8.16
N GLU A 96 -2.68 -11.83 -8.12
CA GLU A 96 -2.85 -12.57 -6.87
C GLU A 96 -1.75 -12.22 -5.88
N LEU A 97 -0.51 -12.15 -6.37
CA LEU A 97 0.61 -11.75 -5.52
C LEU A 97 0.42 -10.33 -5.00
N ALA A 98 0.01 -9.41 -5.86
CA ALA A 98 -0.19 -8.02 -5.47
C ALA A 98 -1.24 -7.90 -4.36
N VAL A 99 -2.37 -8.58 -4.52
CA VAL A 99 -3.44 -8.52 -3.51
C VAL A 99 -2.97 -9.14 -2.20
N LYS A 100 -2.30 -10.29 -2.27
CA LYS A 100 -1.80 -10.96 -1.06
C LYS A 100 -0.79 -10.09 -0.33
N LEU A 101 0.18 -9.53 -1.04
CA LEU A 101 1.17 -8.65 -0.44
C LEU A 101 0.51 -7.42 0.19
N SER A 102 -0.46 -6.85 -0.53
CA SER A 102 -1.14 -5.65 -0.02
C SER A 102 -1.88 -5.94 1.28
N ILE A 103 -2.56 -7.09 1.36
CA ILE A 103 -3.27 -7.48 2.59
C ILE A 103 -2.27 -7.57 3.75
N GLU A 104 -1.15 -8.24 3.54
CA GLU A 104 -0.15 -8.43 4.59
C GLU A 104 0.48 -7.12 5.02
N VAL A 105 0.87 -6.30 4.05
CA VAL A 105 1.55 -5.04 4.33
C VAL A 105 0.61 -4.03 4.97
N CYS A 106 -0.61 -3.94 4.49
CA CYS A 106 -1.60 -3.05 5.10
C CYS A 106 -1.82 -3.40 6.57
N ARG A 107 -1.86 -4.70 6.89
CA ARG A 107 -1.99 -5.12 8.28
C ARG A 107 -0.80 -4.65 9.12
N SER A 108 0.42 -4.85 8.63
CA SER A 108 1.63 -4.42 9.33
C SER A 108 1.67 -2.91 9.51
N LEU A 109 1.35 -2.17 8.46
CA LEU A 109 1.37 -0.71 8.53
C LEU A 109 0.30 -0.18 9.47
N GLU A 110 -0.88 -0.80 9.49
CA GLU A 110 -1.93 -0.41 10.42
C GLU A 110 -1.51 -0.64 11.86
N GLU A 111 -0.87 -1.76 12.14
CA GLU A 111 -0.37 -2.04 13.48
C GLU A 111 0.64 -0.98 13.92
N PHE A 112 1.57 -0.63 13.03
CA PHE A 112 2.55 0.40 13.31
C PHE A 112 1.87 1.75 13.54
N LEU A 113 0.92 2.09 12.68
CA LEU A 113 0.17 3.35 12.80
C LEU A 113 -0.57 3.44 14.12
N ASN A 114 -1.22 2.36 14.54
CA ASN A 114 -1.93 2.33 15.82
C ASN A 114 -0.98 2.51 17.00
N ARG A 115 0.21 1.92 16.92
CA ARG A 115 1.20 2.07 17.99
C ARG A 115 1.66 3.52 18.12
N ILE A 116 1.97 4.17 17.01
CA ILE A 116 2.44 5.56 17.08
C ILE A 116 1.35 6.52 17.50
N LYS A 117 0.08 6.24 17.13
CA LYS A 117 -1.04 7.04 17.61
C LYS A 117 -1.26 6.83 19.10
N GLY A 118 -1.10 5.61 19.58
CA GLY A 118 -1.24 5.31 21.00
C GLY A 118 -0.25 6.07 21.87
N PHE A 119 0.95 6.29 21.37
CA PHE A 119 1.96 7.04 22.12
C PHE A 119 1.64 8.53 22.22
N LYS A 120 0.74 9.03 21.39
CA LYS A 120 0.40 10.46 21.37
C LYS A 120 -0.74 10.79 22.32
N THR A 121 -1.43 9.79 22.80
CA THR A 121 -2.49 10.00 23.77
C THR A 121 -1.97 9.87 25.18
#